data_2fbc3a1098bfdbd5174c1cd8eb71c33d
#
_entry.id   2fbc3a1098bfdbd5174c1cd8eb71c33d
#
_cell.length_a   1.000
_cell.length_b   1.000
_cell.length_c   1.000
_cell.angle_alpha   90.00
_cell.angle_beta   90.00
_cell.angle_gamma   90.00
#
_symmetry.space_group_name_H-M   'P 1'
#
loop_
_entity.id
_entity.type
_entity.pdbx_description
1 polymer ?
#
loop_
_entity_poly.entity_id
_entity_poly.type
_entity_poly.pdbx_seq_one_letter_code
_entity_poly.pdbx_strand_id
1 'polypeptide(L)'
;MSIYLKLAQARVELQKMGLKKSGKNTFAKYDYFELRDFLPAVNELMAKYKLLGVCRFDHQMASLTIVDAEKPDDQIVFTCPMSTAELKGCHPVQNLGAVQTYTRRYLYTAAFEIVESDALDATQGSDDDPLGTGNTEKRLPARGDACEVCGAKMTAAQKALSQQKFGRLLCPACQNKEVNNAE
;
A
#
# COMPACT_ATOMS: atom_id res chain seq x y z
N MET A 1 -25.59 28.80 -0.41
CA MET A 1 -24.72 27.98 0.48
C MET A 1 -23.34 27.94 -0.17
N SER A 2 -22.25 28.05 0.57
CA SER A 2 -20.90 28.00 -0.03
C SER A 2 -20.56 26.56 -0.45
N ILE A 3 -19.67 26.41 -1.44
CA ILE A 3 -19.18 25.10 -1.91
C ILE A 3 -18.57 24.28 -0.77
N TYR A 4 -17.87 24.94 0.17
CA TYR A 4 -17.27 24.29 1.34
C TYR A 4 -18.32 23.63 2.23
N LEU A 5 -19.44 24.31 2.47
CA LEU A 5 -20.53 23.76 3.28
C LEU A 5 -21.26 22.64 2.56
N LYS A 6 -21.47 22.77 1.24
CA LYS A 6 -22.06 21.72 0.39
C LYS A 6 -21.21 20.43 0.45
N LEU A 7 -19.89 20.55 0.29
CA LEU A 7 -18.98 19.41 0.35
C LEU A 7 -18.94 18.80 1.78
N ALA A 8 -18.90 19.63 2.79
CA ALA A 8 -18.91 19.16 4.19
C ALA A 8 -20.18 18.35 4.50
N GLN A 9 -21.36 18.80 4.06
CA GLN A 9 -22.60 18.05 4.23
C GLN A 9 -22.60 16.73 3.46
N ALA A 10 -22.09 16.73 2.21
CA ALA A 10 -21.95 15.51 1.43
C ALA A 10 -21.03 14.48 2.10
N ARG A 11 -19.92 14.91 2.70
CA ARG A 11 -19.01 14.05 3.48
C ARG A 11 -19.71 13.41 4.70
N VAL A 12 -20.42 14.22 5.47
CA VAL A 12 -21.17 13.73 6.66
C VAL A 12 -22.24 12.71 6.27
N GLU A 13 -22.97 12.93 5.18
CA GLU A 13 -23.97 11.96 4.70
C GLU A 13 -23.31 10.68 4.17
N LEU A 14 -22.22 10.79 3.43
CA LEU A 14 -21.50 9.63 2.92
C LEU A 14 -21.02 8.71 4.04
N GLN A 15 -20.50 9.29 5.13
CA GLN A 15 -20.06 8.53 6.31
C GLN A 15 -21.20 7.74 6.98
N LYS A 16 -22.44 8.24 6.90
CA LYS A 16 -23.62 7.56 7.47
C LYS A 16 -24.13 6.40 6.59
N MET A 17 -23.70 6.30 5.32
CA MET A 17 -24.21 5.30 4.39
C MET A 17 -23.66 3.89 4.63
N GLY A 18 -22.66 3.71 5.49
CA GLY A 18 -22.11 2.39 5.85
C GLY A 18 -21.54 1.63 4.66
N LEU A 19 -20.72 2.27 3.85
CA LEU A 19 -20.10 1.69 2.66
C LEU A 19 -19.30 0.43 2.99
N LYS A 20 -19.29 -0.55 2.09
CA LYS A 20 -18.57 -1.81 2.25
C LYS A 20 -17.41 -1.89 1.29
N LYS A 21 -16.25 -2.32 1.78
CA LYS A 21 -15.06 -2.57 0.98
C LYS A 21 -15.22 -3.86 0.17
N SER A 22 -14.99 -3.81 -1.15
CA SER A 22 -15.02 -4.99 -2.04
C SER A 22 -13.63 -5.39 -2.52
N GLY A 23 -12.67 -4.47 -2.53
CA GLY A 23 -11.30 -4.75 -2.93
C GLY A 23 -10.56 -5.56 -1.86
N LYS A 24 -9.75 -6.53 -2.30
CA LYS A 24 -8.94 -7.36 -1.42
C LYS A 24 -7.50 -7.37 -1.90
N ASN A 25 -6.59 -6.95 -1.03
CA ASN A 25 -5.17 -7.17 -1.24
C ASN A 25 -4.76 -8.47 -0.53
N THR A 26 -4.65 -9.55 -1.32
CA THR A 26 -4.30 -10.88 -0.80
C THR A 26 -2.85 -10.99 -0.34
N PHE A 27 -1.97 -10.15 -0.87
CA PHE A 27 -0.56 -10.12 -0.50
C PHE A 27 -0.37 -9.43 0.87
N ALA A 28 -0.92 -8.22 1.03
CA ALA A 28 -0.81 -7.46 2.28
C ALA A 28 -2.00 -7.70 3.25
N LYS A 29 -2.92 -8.63 2.92
CA LYS A 29 -4.01 -9.11 3.77
C LYS A 29 -4.92 -8.02 4.34
N TYR A 30 -5.27 -7.01 3.53
CA TYR A 30 -6.24 -5.99 3.92
C TYR A 30 -7.30 -5.76 2.85
N ASP A 31 -8.47 -5.28 3.29
CA ASP A 31 -9.58 -4.89 2.41
C ASP A 31 -9.56 -3.38 2.17
N TYR A 32 -9.82 -2.97 0.92
CA TYR A 32 -9.83 -1.56 0.53
C TYR A 32 -11.09 -1.22 -0.27
N PHE A 33 -11.41 0.08 -0.37
CA PHE A 33 -12.49 0.56 -1.21
C PHE A 33 -12.08 0.61 -2.69
N GLU A 34 -12.86 -0.01 -3.55
CA GLU A 34 -12.80 0.24 -4.99
C GLU A 34 -13.71 1.43 -5.36
N LEU A 35 -13.47 2.04 -6.51
CA LEU A 35 -14.31 3.15 -7.00
C LEU A 35 -15.79 2.79 -7.05
N ARG A 36 -16.12 1.56 -7.40
CA ARG A 36 -17.51 1.07 -7.46
C ARG A 36 -18.21 1.02 -6.09
N ASP A 37 -17.47 0.98 -5.01
CA ASP A 37 -18.03 0.85 -3.67
C ASP A 37 -18.58 2.17 -3.13
N PHE A 38 -18.03 3.29 -3.57
CA PHE A 38 -18.41 4.60 -3.06
C PHE A 38 -18.82 5.61 -4.15
N LEU A 39 -18.31 5.49 -5.38
CA LEU A 39 -18.55 6.49 -6.42
C LEU A 39 -20.02 6.67 -6.78
N PRO A 40 -20.89 5.63 -6.82
CA PRO A 40 -22.33 5.83 -6.99
C PRO A 40 -22.95 6.72 -5.90
N ALA A 41 -22.65 6.42 -4.63
CA ALA A 41 -23.14 7.21 -3.50
C ALA A 41 -22.59 8.66 -3.52
N VAL A 42 -21.32 8.82 -3.85
CA VAL A 42 -20.71 10.15 -4.04
C VAL A 42 -21.43 10.94 -5.12
N ASN A 43 -21.74 10.31 -6.27
CA ASN A 43 -22.45 10.99 -7.36
C ASN A 43 -23.88 11.39 -6.97
N GLU A 44 -24.59 10.55 -6.20
CA GLU A 44 -25.91 10.90 -5.67
C GLU A 44 -25.84 12.11 -4.74
N LEU A 45 -24.86 12.15 -3.85
CA LEU A 45 -24.64 13.28 -2.94
C LEU A 45 -24.20 14.54 -3.67
N MET A 46 -23.31 14.40 -4.66
CA MET A 46 -22.94 15.55 -5.51
C MET A 46 -24.15 16.11 -6.24
N ALA A 47 -25.00 15.28 -6.84
CA ALA A 47 -26.25 15.74 -7.48
C ALA A 47 -27.18 16.42 -6.48
N LYS A 48 -27.35 15.85 -5.26
CA LYS A 48 -28.18 16.43 -4.19
C LYS A 48 -27.69 17.82 -3.79
N TYR A 49 -26.40 18.00 -3.62
CA TYR A 49 -25.79 19.25 -3.16
C TYR A 49 -25.40 20.20 -4.31
N LYS A 50 -25.79 19.90 -5.56
CA LYS A 50 -25.45 20.69 -6.75
C LYS A 50 -23.94 20.86 -6.93
N LEU A 51 -23.20 19.78 -6.76
CA LEU A 51 -21.76 19.70 -6.99
C LEU A 51 -21.48 18.86 -8.24
N LEU A 52 -20.37 19.13 -8.89
CA LEU A 52 -19.84 18.35 -10.02
C LEU A 52 -18.38 18.04 -9.80
N GLY A 53 -17.98 16.76 -9.93
CA GLY A 53 -16.59 16.33 -9.89
C GLY A 53 -16.01 16.18 -11.30
N VAL A 54 -14.91 16.86 -11.58
CA VAL A 54 -14.18 16.79 -12.84
C VAL A 54 -12.77 16.26 -12.59
N CYS A 55 -12.49 15.04 -13.07
CA CYS A 55 -11.14 14.47 -13.05
C CYS A 55 -10.36 14.84 -14.31
N ARG A 56 -9.08 15.21 -14.11
CA ARG A 56 -8.12 15.44 -15.20
C ARG A 56 -6.82 14.69 -14.87
N PHE A 57 -6.16 14.22 -15.92
CA PHE A 57 -4.88 13.49 -15.81
C PHE A 57 -3.91 14.10 -16.81
N ASP A 58 -2.74 14.47 -16.37
CA ASP A 58 -1.59 14.81 -17.19
C ASP A 58 -0.37 13.92 -16.84
N HIS A 59 0.79 14.22 -17.38
CA HIS A 59 1.99 13.38 -17.17
C HIS A 59 2.55 13.45 -15.75
N GLN A 60 2.30 14.51 -15.01
CA GLN A 60 2.89 14.78 -13.69
C GLN A 60 1.86 14.75 -12.58
N MET A 61 0.64 15.21 -12.86
CA MET A 61 -0.39 15.44 -11.87
C MET A 61 -1.75 14.95 -12.35
N ALA A 62 -2.49 14.36 -11.44
CA ALA A 62 -3.93 14.19 -11.60
C ALA A 62 -4.66 15.18 -10.69
N SER A 63 -5.83 15.61 -11.09
CA SER A 63 -6.68 16.49 -10.30
C SER A 63 -8.13 16.07 -10.31
N LEU A 64 -8.80 16.32 -9.19
CA LEU A 64 -10.26 16.29 -9.06
C LEU A 64 -10.69 17.69 -8.66
N THR A 65 -11.40 18.37 -9.54
CA THR A 65 -12.03 19.65 -9.25
C THR A 65 -13.48 19.41 -8.86
N ILE A 66 -13.85 19.80 -7.65
CA ILE A 66 -15.26 19.87 -7.22
C ILE A 66 -15.76 21.27 -7.56
N VAL A 67 -16.78 21.36 -8.40
CA VAL A 67 -17.36 22.61 -8.88
C VAL A 67 -18.76 22.77 -8.29
N ASP A 68 -19.11 23.98 -7.83
CA ASP A 68 -20.49 24.32 -7.50
C ASP A 68 -21.31 24.54 -8.79
N ALA A 69 -22.24 23.64 -9.08
CA ALA A 69 -23.04 23.70 -10.29
C ALA A 69 -23.96 24.96 -10.37
N GLU A 70 -24.23 25.61 -9.25
CA GLU A 70 -25.00 26.86 -9.19
C GLU A 70 -24.09 28.11 -9.31
N LYS A 71 -22.79 27.93 -9.03
CA LYS A 71 -21.75 28.97 -9.11
C LYS A 71 -20.46 28.36 -9.66
N PRO A 72 -20.31 28.17 -10.97
CA PRO A 72 -19.18 27.43 -11.55
C PRO A 72 -17.78 28.01 -11.25
N ASP A 73 -17.70 29.28 -10.85
CA ASP A 73 -16.46 29.91 -10.44
C ASP A 73 -16.00 29.46 -9.02
N ASP A 74 -16.93 28.96 -8.21
CA ASP A 74 -16.64 28.39 -6.90
C ASP A 74 -16.15 26.94 -7.09
N GLN A 75 -14.87 26.70 -6.83
CA GLN A 75 -14.23 25.37 -7.04
C GLN A 75 -13.29 25.01 -5.89
N ILE A 76 -13.16 23.72 -5.64
CA ILE A 76 -12.15 23.13 -4.74
C ILE A 76 -11.35 22.12 -5.55
N VAL A 77 -10.04 22.26 -5.59
CA VAL A 77 -9.14 21.38 -6.35
C VAL A 77 -8.36 20.48 -5.42
N PHE A 78 -8.44 19.18 -5.68
CA PHE A 78 -7.61 18.15 -5.06
C PHE A 78 -6.62 17.65 -6.10
N THR A 79 -5.36 17.46 -5.72
CA THR A 79 -4.30 17.00 -6.64
C THR A 79 -3.58 15.77 -6.09
N CYS A 80 -3.09 14.94 -6.99
CA CYS A 80 -2.30 13.76 -6.68
C CYS A 80 -1.19 13.63 -7.73
N PRO A 81 0.08 13.41 -7.33
CA PRO A 81 1.16 13.13 -8.28
C PRO A 81 0.84 11.89 -9.11
N MET A 82 1.17 11.93 -10.40
CA MET A 82 1.11 10.75 -11.25
C MET A 82 2.36 9.91 -11.06
N SER A 83 2.19 8.59 -11.12
CA SER A 83 3.27 7.62 -11.09
C SER A 83 3.18 6.71 -12.31
N THR A 84 4.24 6.00 -12.61
CA THR A 84 4.24 4.94 -13.63
C THR A 84 3.97 3.59 -12.97
N ALA A 85 3.26 2.71 -13.66
CA ALA A 85 3.11 1.32 -13.26
C ALA A 85 3.62 0.41 -14.39
N GLU A 86 4.37 -0.61 -14.00
CA GLU A 86 4.81 -1.68 -14.89
C GLU A 86 4.19 -3.00 -14.43
N LEU A 87 2.99 -3.29 -14.91
CA LEU A 87 2.34 -4.56 -14.64
C LEU A 87 2.89 -5.62 -15.60
N LYS A 88 3.43 -6.71 -15.07
CA LYS A 88 3.98 -7.81 -15.85
C LYS A 88 2.94 -8.38 -16.82
N GLY A 89 3.29 -8.44 -18.10
CA GLY A 89 2.43 -9.00 -19.14
C GLY A 89 1.30 -8.07 -19.62
N CYS A 90 1.25 -6.81 -19.19
CA CYS A 90 0.24 -5.85 -19.61
C CYS A 90 0.75 -4.92 -20.70
N HIS A 91 -0.14 -4.57 -21.63
CA HIS A 91 0.14 -3.57 -22.66
C HIS A 91 0.25 -2.16 -22.02
N PRO A 92 1.07 -1.22 -22.56
CA PRO A 92 1.22 0.14 -22.02
C PRO A 92 -0.11 0.88 -21.77
N VAL A 93 -1.11 0.69 -22.65
CA VAL A 93 -2.47 1.29 -22.46
C VAL A 93 -3.16 0.73 -21.23
N GLN A 94 -2.97 -0.56 -20.89
CA GLN A 94 -3.53 -1.17 -19.69
C GLN A 94 -2.85 -0.63 -18.43
N ASN A 95 -1.54 -0.42 -18.47
CA ASN A 95 -0.78 0.23 -17.40
C ASN A 95 -1.30 1.65 -17.14
N LEU A 96 -1.50 2.43 -18.21
CA LEU A 96 -2.07 3.77 -18.09
C LEU A 96 -3.47 3.75 -17.45
N GLY A 97 -4.35 2.85 -17.91
CA GLY A 97 -5.70 2.69 -17.34
C GLY A 97 -5.68 2.30 -15.86
N ALA A 98 -4.75 1.42 -15.47
CA ALA A 98 -4.56 1.04 -14.07
C ALA A 98 -4.12 2.24 -13.23
N VAL A 99 -3.12 3.00 -13.67
CA VAL A 99 -2.64 4.20 -12.99
C VAL A 99 -3.75 5.23 -12.82
N GLN A 100 -4.50 5.55 -13.88
CA GLN A 100 -5.62 6.50 -13.82
C GLN A 100 -6.72 6.04 -12.86
N THR A 101 -7.08 4.76 -12.87
CA THR A 101 -8.08 4.20 -11.96
C THR A 101 -7.63 4.31 -10.51
N TYR A 102 -6.38 3.99 -10.24
CA TYR A 102 -5.77 4.06 -8.92
C TYR A 102 -5.73 5.49 -8.39
N THR A 103 -5.21 6.42 -9.20
CA THR A 103 -5.09 7.83 -8.86
C THR A 103 -6.47 8.49 -8.67
N ARG A 104 -7.45 8.15 -9.52
CA ARG A 104 -8.83 8.61 -9.36
C ARG A 104 -9.41 8.18 -8.02
N ARG A 105 -9.17 6.93 -7.59
CA ARG A 105 -9.62 6.45 -6.28
C ARG A 105 -9.07 7.33 -5.15
N TYR A 106 -7.76 7.60 -5.14
CA TYR A 106 -7.14 8.46 -4.12
C TYR A 106 -7.67 9.90 -4.13
N LEU A 107 -7.91 10.47 -5.30
CA LEU A 107 -8.49 11.80 -5.40
C LEU A 107 -9.89 11.88 -4.77
N TYR A 108 -10.74 10.88 -5.02
CA TYR A 108 -12.08 10.85 -4.43
C TYR A 108 -12.04 10.50 -2.93
N THR A 109 -11.19 9.58 -2.50
CA THR A 109 -11.04 9.26 -1.06
C THR A 109 -10.57 10.49 -0.28
N ALA A 110 -9.62 11.25 -0.80
CA ALA A 110 -9.18 12.51 -0.21
C ALA A 110 -10.28 13.59 -0.24
N ALA A 111 -10.97 13.77 -1.38
CA ALA A 111 -12.01 14.79 -1.52
C ALA A 111 -13.20 14.54 -0.60
N PHE A 112 -13.58 13.28 -0.37
CA PHE A 112 -14.73 12.91 0.45
C PHE A 112 -14.35 12.38 1.84
N GLU A 113 -13.06 12.43 2.20
CA GLU A 113 -12.54 11.95 3.50
C GLU A 113 -12.97 10.51 3.82
N ILE A 114 -12.89 9.63 2.79
CA ILE A 114 -13.16 8.21 2.95
C ILE A 114 -11.97 7.58 3.66
N VAL A 115 -12.19 7.09 4.88
CA VAL A 115 -11.14 6.48 5.70
C VAL A 115 -10.91 5.04 5.24
N GLU A 116 -9.69 4.74 4.82
CA GLU A 116 -9.20 3.38 4.64
C GLU A 116 -8.33 3.00 5.85
N SER A 117 -8.38 1.72 6.25
CA SER A 117 -7.43 1.20 7.24
C SER A 117 -6.03 1.30 6.62
N ASP A 118 -5.10 1.91 7.33
CA ASP A 118 -3.75 2.07 6.82
C ASP A 118 -3.08 0.68 6.75
N ALA A 119 -2.63 0.29 5.57
CA ALA A 119 -1.91 -0.98 5.38
C ALA A 119 -0.62 -1.01 6.22
N LEU A 120 -0.06 0.16 6.52
CA LEU A 120 1.12 0.30 7.37
C LEU A 120 0.83 -0.07 8.82
N ASP A 121 -0.38 0.24 9.33
CA ASP A 121 -0.77 -0.15 10.69
C ASP A 121 -0.98 -1.66 10.83
N ALA A 122 -1.45 -2.33 9.77
CA ALA A 122 -1.64 -3.77 9.75
C ALA A 122 -0.32 -4.56 9.69
N THR A 123 0.78 -3.93 9.27
CA THR A 123 2.12 -4.53 9.14
C THR A 123 3.09 -4.11 10.23
N GLN A 124 2.70 -3.22 11.14
CA GLN A 124 3.50 -2.87 12.32
C GLN A 124 3.66 -4.12 13.21
N GLY A 125 4.81 -4.77 13.07
CA GLY A 125 5.15 -5.99 13.83
C GLY A 125 5.23 -7.28 13.02
N SER A 126 4.95 -7.27 11.72
CA SER A 126 5.31 -8.35 10.81
C SER A 126 6.64 -8.04 10.12
N ASP A 127 7.53 -9.03 10.05
CA ASP A 127 8.85 -8.91 9.38
C ASP A 127 8.75 -8.73 7.84
N ASP A 128 7.56 -8.55 7.30
CA ASP A 128 7.27 -8.33 5.88
C ASP A 128 7.08 -6.83 5.61
N ASP A 129 8.11 -6.16 5.12
CA ASP A 129 8.04 -4.76 4.62
C ASP A 129 7.33 -4.71 3.24
N PRO A 130 6.07 -4.22 3.13
CA PRO A 130 5.34 -4.23 1.87
C PRO A 130 5.81 -3.15 0.88
N LEU A 131 6.68 -2.23 1.28
CA LEU A 131 7.12 -1.11 0.44
C LEU A 131 8.54 -1.25 -0.13
N GLY A 132 9.28 -2.34 0.25
CA GLY A 132 10.60 -2.59 -0.33
C GLY A 132 11.60 -1.42 -0.21
N THR A 133 11.40 -0.53 0.79
CA THR A 133 12.35 0.51 1.10
C THR A 133 13.55 -0.16 1.78
N GLY A 134 14.44 -0.72 0.95
CA GLY A 134 15.61 -1.45 1.34
C GLY A 134 16.55 -0.65 2.23
N ASN A 135 16.19 -0.57 3.50
CA ASN A 135 17.14 -0.35 4.57
C ASN A 135 17.22 -1.65 5.37
N THR A 136 17.78 -2.68 4.72
CA THR A 136 18.21 -3.89 5.41
C THR A 136 19.41 -3.51 6.28
N GLU A 137 19.16 -2.88 7.41
CA GLU A 137 20.00 -3.17 8.57
C GLU A 137 19.76 -4.64 8.86
N LYS A 138 20.70 -5.48 8.44
CA LYS A 138 20.79 -6.87 8.87
C LYS A 138 20.77 -6.87 10.39
N ARG A 139 19.58 -7.08 10.99
CA ARG A 139 19.52 -7.52 12.39
C ARG A 139 20.33 -8.80 12.44
N LEU A 140 21.48 -8.71 13.08
CA LEU A 140 22.28 -9.89 13.42
C LEU A 140 21.33 -10.87 14.12
N PRO A 141 21.26 -12.15 13.68
CA PRO A 141 20.43 -13.14 14.33
C PRO A 141 20.79 -13.23 15.80
N ALA A 142 19.80 -13.44 16.66
CA ALA A 142 20.00 -13.58 18.09
C ALA A 142 21.11 -14.60 18.35
N ARG A 143 22.03 -14.30 19.28
CA ARG A 143 23.13 -15.21 19.66
C ARG A 143 22.55 -16.59 19.95
N GLY A 144 22.92 -17.58 19.15
CA GLY A 144 22.44 -18.97 19.26
C GLY A 144 21.66 -19.52 18.07
N ASP A 145 21.32 -18.68 17.06
CA ASP A 145 20.52 -19.11 15.89
C ASP A 145 21.28 -19.07 14.56
N ALA A 146 22.53 -18.63 14.56
CA ALA A 146 23.34 -18.44 13.37
C ALA A 146 24.72 -19.10 13.48
N CYS A 147 25.31 -19.37 12.32
CA CYS A 147 26.67 -19.83 12.19
C CYS A 147 27.66 -18.78 12.77
N GLU A 148 28.52 -19.18 13.66
CA GLU A 148 29.50 -18.30 14.31
C GLU A 148 30.57 -17.74 13.37
N VAL A 149 30.77 -18.37 12.21
CA VAL A 149 31.77 -17.94 11.22
C VAL A 149 31.21 -17.00 10.16
N CYS A 150 30.04 -17.32 9.61
CA CYS A 150 29.50 -16.54 8.47
C CYS A 150 28.13 -15.89 8.75
N GLY A 151 27.56 -16.05 9.94
CA GLY A 151 26.28 -15.46 10.31
C GLY A 151 25.04 -16.08 9.63
N ALA A 152 25.20 -17.16 8.85
CA ALA A 152 24.09 -17.81 8.19
C ALA A 152 23.11 -18.44 9.19
N LYS A 153 21.80 -18.23 8.98
CA LYS A 153 20.73 -18.80 9.83
C LYS A 153 20.76 -20.33 9.72
N MET A 154 20.66 -21.01 10.86
CA MET A 154 20.73 -22.47 10.95
C MET A 154 19.42 -23.06 11.45
N THR A 155 19.03 -24.22 10.89
CA THR A 155 17.89 -24.98 11.39
C THR A 155 18.24 -25.69 12.72
N ALA A 156 17.22 -26.06 13.51
CA ALA A 156 17.41 -26.77 14.77
C ALA A 156 18.25 -28.06 14.60
N ALA A 157 18.02 -28.82 13.53
CA ALA A 157 18.76 -30.02 13.18
C ALA A 157 20.23 -29.74 12.87
N GLN A 158 20.51 -28.68 12.11
CA GLN A 158 21.89 -28.24 11.80
C GLN A 158 22.65 -27.79 13.03
N LYS A 159 21.99 -27.10 13.96
CA LYS A 159 22.58 -26.68 15.23
C LYS A 159 22.97 -27.86 16.10
N ALA A 160 22.05 -28.82 16.29
CA ALA A 160 22.28 -30.02 17.08
C ALA A 160 23.48 -30.82 16.55
N LEU A 161 23.54 -31.02 15.25
CA LEU A 161 24.60 -31.78 14.58
C LEU A 161 25.96 -31.05 14.62
N SER A 162 25.92 -29.71 14.48
CA SER A 162 27.12 -28.88 14.57
C SER A 162 27.68 -28.84 15.99
N GLN A 163 26.84 -28.68 16.98
CA GLN A 163 27.25 -28.68 18.40
C GLN A 163 27.85 -30.01 18.79
N GLN A 164 27.27 -31.12 18.32
CA GLN A 164 27.80 -32.46 18.60
C GLN A 164 29.17 -32.73 17.98
N LYS A 165 29.37 -32.27 16.71
CA LYS A 165 30.62 -32.57 15.96
C LYS A 165 31.75 -31.58 16.20
N PHE A 166 31.41 -30.29 16.38
CA PHE A 166 32.40 -29.21 16.39
C PHE A 166 32.40 -28.41 17.70
N GLY A 167 31.47 -28.68 18.65
CA GLY A 167 31.34 -27.93 19.92
C GLY A 167 30.87 -26.48 19.73
N ARG A 168 30.57 -26.05 18.50
CA ARG A 168 30.15 -24.69 18.13
C ARG A 168 29.19 -24.69 16.94
N LEU A 169 28.51 -23.57 16.71
CA LEU A 169 27.48 -23.47 15.68
C LEU A 169 28.09 -23.10 14.30
N LEU A 170 28.24 -24.10 13.44
CA LEU A 170 28.76 -23.95 12.09
C LEU A 170 27.72 -24.42 11.07
N CYS A 171 27.42 -23.61 10.06
CA CYS A 171 26.59 -24.05 8.93
C CYS A 171 27.31 -25.11 8.09
N PRO A 172 26.62 -25.92 7.27
CA PRO A 172 27.26 -27.00 6.50
C PRO A 172 28.43 -26.55 5.64
N ALA A 173 28.36 -25.35 5.06
CA ALA A 173 29.44 -24.79 4.26
C ALA A 173 30.71 -24.47 5.08
N CYS A 174 30.53 -23.98 6.31
CA CYS A 174 31.65 -23.71 7.21
C CYS A 174 32.20 -24.98 7.86
N GLN A 175 31.37 -25.98 8.11
CA GLN A 175 31.82 -27.30 8.57
C GLN A 175 32.74 -27.95 7.56
N ASN A 176 32.39 -27.92 6.27
CA ASN A 176 33.24 -28.47 5.19
C ASN A 176 34.60 -27.76 5.08
N LYS A 177 34.63 -26.44 5.31
CA LYS A 177 35.90 -25.69 5.30
C LYS A 177 36.83 -26.05 6.49
N GLU A 178 36.25 -26.32 7.65
CA GLU A 178 37.05 -26.72 8.84
C GLU A 178 37.64 -28.12 8.69
N VAL A 179 36.86 -29.04 8.07
CA VAL A 179 37.36 -30.42 7.81
C VAL A 179 38.52 -30.39 6.82
N ASN A 180 38.39 -29.55 5.76
CA ASN A 180 39.42 -29.46 4.67
C ASN A 180 40.68 -28.65 5.11
N ASN A 181 40.62 -27.88 6.19
CA ASN A 181 41.77 -27.14 6.73
C ASN A 181 42.52 -27.92 7.83
N ALA A 182 42.05 -29.13 8.20
CA ALA A 182 42.63 -29.99 9.23
C ALA A 182 43.45 -31.15 8.66
N GLU A 183 43.61 -31.23 7.31
CA GLU A 183 44.56 -32.05 6.59
C GLU A 183 45.79 -31.20 6.17
#